data_e37115de3c3c0cd24cb91d1239bb16c4
#
_entry.id   e37115de3c3c0cd24cb91d1239bb16c4
#
_cell.length_a   1.000
_cell.length_b   1.000
_cell.length_c   1.000
_cell.angle_alpha   90.00
_cell.angle_beta   90.00
_cell.angle_gamma   90.00
#
_symmetry.space_group_name_H-M   'P 1'
#
loop_
_entity.id
_entity.type
_entity.pdbx_description
1 polymer ?
#
loop_
_entity_poly.entity_id
_entity_poly.type
_entity_poly.pdbx_seq_one_letter_code
_entity_poly.pdbx_strand_id
1 'polypeptide(L)'
;MRIKINFKGSNTAYENNNLKQVKGWFEDNAIGRHNDMHDKFSNYSLSPMMGGKRNGKYISYPDGGYVYFTTMDIELINMVSNNLFCNCKGSKVGDLEYKWFESVPDFHIHSDFDLVRTMSPVLMRMKDKSYMTVKDEKFIDELLSRSKRKLIKVGLNENKVNTLNMSMFHPENASTVNMQYNGIPNIGSKVMLVVTGDKHVRETLYSMGLGMSTGCGFGTVTVNE
;
A
#
# COMPACT_ATOMS: atom_id res chain seq x y z
N MET A 1 11.31 -4.88 -4.14
CA MET A 1 11.82 -3.60 -4.71
C MET A 1 10.77 -2.50 -4.53
N ARG A 2 11.23 -1.29 -4.24
CA ARG A 2 10.38 -0.14 -3.89
C ARG A 2 10.78 1.10 -4.67
N ILE A 3 9.79 1.80 -5.22
CA ILE A 3 9.96 3.08 -5.93
C ILE A 3 9.17 4.14 -5.18
N LYS A 4 9.77 5.31 -5.02
CA LYS A 4 9.09 6.53 -4.58
C LYS A 4 8.90 7.44 -5.77
N ILE A 5 7.67 7.78 -6.06
CA ILE A 5 7.25 8.63 -7.18
C ILE A 5 6.91 10.00 -6.61
N ASN A 6 7.62 11.03 -7.05
CA ASN A 6 7.54 12.37 -6.49
C ASN A 6 6.75 13.30 -7.42
N PHE A 7 5.95 14.20 -6.83
CA PHE A 7 5.13 15.18 -7.52
C PHE A 7 5.51 16.59 -7.06
N LYS A 8 5.36 17.57 -7.96
CA LYS A 8 5.56 18.99 -7.64
C LYS A 8 4.49 19.47 -6.68
N GLY A 9 4.80 20.51 -5.91
CA GLY A 9 3.87 21.12 -4.97
C GLY A 9 2.69 21.80 -5.65
N SER A 10 1.56 21.81 -4.92
CA SER A 10 0.36 22.56 -5.28
C SER A 10 -0.36 23.03 -4.01
N ASN A 11 -0.87 24.24 -4.04
CA ASN A 11 -1.69 24.80 -2.95
C ASN A 11 -3.16 24.39 -3.04
N THR A 12 -3.55 23.66 -4.08
CA THR A 12 -4.90 23.11 -4.21
C THR A 12 -5.21 22.19 -3.03
N ALA A 13 -6.34 22.46 -2.39
CA ALA A 13 -6.84 21.64 -1.30
C ALA A 13 -7.74 20.53 -1.84
N TYR A 14 -7.41 19.30 -1.51
CA TYR A 14 -8.17 18.13 -1.90
C TYR A 14 -9.03 17.64 -0.74
N GLU A 15 -10.29 17.36 -1.00
CA GLU A 15 -11.13 16.67 -0.05
C GLU A 15 -10.78 15.18 -0.06
N ASN A 16 -10.30 14.68 1.08
CA ASN A 16 -9.82 13.29 1.23
C ASN A 16 -8.53 12.92 0.44
N ASN A 17 -8.17 11.64 0.48
CA ASN A 17 -6.84 11.13 0.14
C ASN A 17 -6.60 10.88 -1.35
N ASN A 18 -7.24 11.52 -2.30
CA ASN A 18 -6.97 11.38 -3.76
C ASN A 18 -6.75 9.94 -4.28
N LEU A 19 -7.20 8.90 -3.56
CA LEU A 19 -6.89 7.50 -3.86
C LEU A 19 -7.27 7.11 -5.29
N LYS A 20 -8.46 7.52 -5.74
CA LYS A 20 -8.93 7.26 -7.11
C LYS A 20 -8.04 7.92 -8.15
N GLN A 21 -7.64 9.17 -7.89
CA GLN A 21 -6.80 9.93 -8.82
C GLN A 21 -5.39 9.35 -8.89
N VAL A 22 -4.83 8.97 -7.73
CA VAL A 22 -3.51 8.31 -7.66
C VAL A 22 -3.53 6.98 -8.42
N LYS A 23 -4.54 6.14 -8.16
CA LYS A 23 -4.68 4.85 -8.84
C LYS A 23 -4.88 5.04 -10.34
N GLY A 24 -5.79 5.89 -10.76
CA GLY A 24 -6.03 6.17 -12.19
C GLY A 24 -4.79 6.68 -12.89
N TRP A 25 -4.08 7.65 -12.29
CA TRP A 25 -2.82 8.13 -12.83
C TRP A 25 -1.78 7.02 -12.96
N PHE A 26 -1.65 6.18 -11.92
CA PHE A 26 -0.69 5.07 -11.91
C PHE A 26 -1.01 4.03 -13.00
N GLU A 27 -2.28 3.67 -13.15
CA GLU A 27 -2.74 2.74 -14.20
C GLU A 27 -2.53 3.33 -15.60
N ASP A 28 -2.87 4.59 -15.80
CA ASP A 28 -2.78 5.25 -17.12
C ASP A 28 -1.34 5.51 -17.55
N ASN A 29 -0.44 5.86 -16.63
CA ASN A 29 0.89 6.37 -16.96
C ASN A 29 2.03 5.41 -16.57
N ALA A 30 1.93 4.73 -15.44
CA ALA A 30 3.00 3.88 -14.94
C ALA A 30 2.85 2.41 -15.37
N ILE A 31 1.63 1.87 -15.38
CA ILE A 31 1.36 0.50 -15.85
C ILE A 31 1.00 0.50 -17.34
N GLY A 32 0.26 1.51 -17.83
CA GLY A 32 -0.26 1.57 -19.19
C GLY A 32 -1.68 0.99 -19.31
N ARG A 33 -2.53 1.67 -20.08
CA ARG A 33 -3.99 1.40 -20.22
C ARG A 33 -4.35 0.02 -20.79
N HIS A 34 -3.44 -0.62 -21.48
CA HIS A 34 -3.68 -1.91 -22.15
C HIS A 34 -3.17 -3.11 -21.38
N ASN A 35 -2.87 -2.92 -20.08
CA ASN A 35 -2.37 -4.01 -19.28
C ASN A 35 -3.53 -4.83 -18.71
N ASP A 36 -3.50 -6.16 -18.91
CA ASP A 36 -4.45 -7.13 -18.36
C ASP A 36 -4.47 -7.20 -16.82
N MET A 37 -3.88 -6.23 -16.12
CA MET A 37 -3.84 -6.18 -14.65
C MET A 37 -5.13 -5.59 -14.04
N HIS A 38 -6.03 -5.02 -14.85
CA HIS A 38 -7.39 -4.69 -14.41
C HIS A 38 -8.08 -5.98 -13.95
N ASP A 39 -8.67 -5.95 -12.77
CA ASP A 39 -9.39 -7.07 -12.14
C ASP A 39 -8.54 -8.27 -11.72
N LYS A 40 -7.22 -8.26 -11.96
CA LYS A 40 -6.32 -9.29 -11.43
C LYS A 40 -5.95 -8.98 -9.97
N PHE A 41 -5.59 -10.05 -9.29
CA PHE A 41 -5.04 -9.99 -7.94
C PHE A 41 -3.78 -9.12 -7.91
N SER A 42 -3.78 -8.06 -7.11
CA SER A 42 -2.63 -7.15 -7.00
C SER A 42 -1.47 -7.84 -6.27
N ASN A 43 -0.39 -8.14 -7.01
CA ASN A 43 0.89 -8.60 -6.45
C ASN A 43 1.82 -7.43 -6.07
N TYR A 44 1.24 -6.23 -5.90
CA TYR A 44 1.92 -5.01 -5.54
C TYR A 44 1.13 -4.20 -4.51
N SER A 45 1.80 -3.22 -3.94
CA SER A 45 1.23 -2.21 -3.05
C SER A 45 1.48 -0.82 -3.64
N LEU A 46 0.44 0.01 -3.65
CA LEU A 46 0.51 1.43 -4.00
C LEU A 46 0.04 2.24 -2.79
N SER A 47 0.84 3.20 -2.32
CA SER A 47 0.41 4.06 -1.21
C SER A 47 -0.59 5.13 -1.68
N PRO A 48 -1.36 5.73 -0.77
CA PRO A 48 -1.99 7.01 -1.05
C PRO A 48 -0.92 8.08 -1.30
N MET A 49 -1.34 9.27 -1.77
CA MET A 49 -0.46 10.43 -1.82
C MET A 49 -0.03 10.81 -0.39
N MET A 50 1.27 10.90 -0.19
CA MET A 50 1.93 11.20 1.08
C MET A 50 2.54 12.61 1.05
N GLY A 51 2.98 13.14 2.21
CA GLY A 51 3.63 14.43 2.32
C GLY A 51 2.67 15.63 2.40
N GLY A 52 1.36 15.37 2.43
CA GLY A 52 0.36 16.43 2.52
C GLY A 52 0.22 17.03 3.92
N LYS A 53 -0.17 18.30 3.97
CA LYS A 53 -0.58 19.03 5.17
C LYS A 53 -2.10 19.00 5.29
N ARG A 54 -2.60 18.45 6.39
CA ARG A 54 -4.05 18.33 6.64
C ARG A 54 -4.58 19.58 7.35
N ASN A 55 -5.70 20.10 6.83
CA ASN A 55 -6.49 21.13 7.49
C ASN A 55 -7.98 20.69 7.49
N GLY A 56 -8.44 20.19 8.63
CA GLY A 56 -9.77 19.60 8.75
C GLY A 56 -9.96 18.40 7.80
N LYS A 57 -10.94 18.46 6.91
CA LYS A 57 -11.21 17.44 5.89
C LYS A 57 -10.36 17.59 4.62
N TYR A 58 -9.64 18.68 4.48
CA TYR A 58 -8.81 18.96 3.32
C TYR A 58 -7.35 18.57 3.54
N ILE A 59 -6.69 18.20 2.44
CA ILE A 59 -5.25 17.93 2.40
C ILE A 59 -4.68 18.74 1.24
N SER A 60 -3.60 19.48 1.47
CA SER A 60 -2.83 20.18 0.44
C SER A 60 -1.38 19.69 0.43
N TYR A 61 -0.70 19.88 -0.68
CA TYR A 61 0.67 19.42 -0.88
C TYR A 61 1.59 20.57 -1.32
N PRO A 62 1.77 21.62 -0.50
CA PRO A 62 2.51 22.83 -0.91
C PRO A 62 3.98 22.51 -1.23
N ASP A 63 4.58 21.59 -0.51
CA ASP A 63 5.99 21.19 -0.68
C ASP A 63 6.15 20.00 -1.65
N GLY A 64 5.07 19.55 -2.27
CA GLY A 64 5.00 18.36 -3.10
C GLY A 64 4.41 17.16 -2.37
N GLY A 65 4.04 16.16 -3.17
CA GLY A 65 3.56 14.87 -2.67
C GLY A 65 4.39 13.73 -3.23
N TYR A 66 4.22 12.55 -2.66
CA TYR A 66 4.85 11.34 -3.18
C TYR A 66 3.96 10.11 -2.94
N VAL A 67 4.14 9.09 -3.77
CA VAL A 67 3.54 7.76 -3.58
C VAL A 67 4.63 6.70 -3.60
N TYR A 68 4.44 5.64 -2.80
CA TYR A 68 5.26 4.44 -2.88
C TYR A 68 4.56 3.39 -3.72
N PHE A 69 5.32 2.83 -4.65
CA PHE A 69 4.98 1.60 -5.35
C PHE A 69 5.95 0.50 -4.94
N THR A 70 5.45 -0.65 -4.55
CA THR A 70 6.27 -1.77 -4.05
C THR A 70 5.80 -3.08 -4.65
N THR A 71 6.71 -3.90 -5.15
CA THR A 71 6.44 -5.24 -5.70
C THR A 71 7.67 -6.13 -5.61
N MET A 72 7.46 -7.46 -5.63
CA MET A 72 8.53 -8.45 -5.84
C MET A 72 8.68 -8.85 -7.31
N ASP A 73 7.75 -8.44 -8.15
CA ASP A 73 7.73 -8.74 -9.58
C ASP A 73 8.73 -7.84 -10.33
N ILE A 74 9.80 -8.46 -10.84
CA ILE A 74 10.89 -7.75 -11.54
C ILE A 74 10.40 -7.19 -12.88
N GLU A 75 9.55 -7.90 -13.59
CA GLU A 75 9.01 -7.43 -14.88
C GLU A 75 8.12 -6.21 -14.67
N LEU A 76 7.27 -6.26 -13.64
CA LEU A 76 6.41 -5.15 -13.29
C LEU A 76 7.20 -3.91 -12.86
N ILE A 77 8.27 -4.06 -12.04
CA ILE A 77 9.07 -2.91 -11.63
C ILE A 77 9.84 -2.28 -12.79
N ASN A 78 10.36 -3.11 -13.70
CA ASN A 78 11.05 -2.64 -14.90
C ASN A 78 10.09 -1.89 -15.83
N MET A 79 8.89 -2.44 -16.06
CA MET A 79 7.86 -1.80 -16.87
C MET A 79 7.46 -0.44 -16.27
N VAL A 80 7.15 -0.39 -14.97
CA VAL A 80 6.79 0.84 -14.26
C VAL A 80 7.93 1.87 -14.34
N SER A 81 9.17 1.46 -14.09
CA SER A 81 10.33 2.37 -14.16
C SER A 81 10.52 2.95 -15.56
N ASN A 82 10.43 2.12 -16.60
CA ASN A 82 10.54 2.58 -17.99
C ASN A 82 9.43 3.56 -18.36
N ASN A 83 8.19 3.29 -17.98
CA ASN A 83 7.08 4.19 -18.26
C ASN A 83 7.20 5.50 -17.48
N LEU A 84 7.62 5.46 -16.20
CA LEU A 84 7.88 6.67 -15.42
C LEU A 84 8.97 7.53 -16.05
N PHE A 85 10.01 6.92 -16.60
CA PHE A 85 11.10 7.63 -17.25
C PHE A 85 10.68 8.23 -18.59
N CYS A 86 9.97 7.47 -19.45
CA CYS A 86 9.70 7.84 -20.82
C CYS A 86 8.40 8.67 -21.00
N ASN A 87 7.34 8.34 -20.23
CA ASN A 87 5.99 8.73 -20.58
C ASN A 87 5.31 9.68 -19.59
N CYS A 88 5.85 9.84 -18.37
CA CYS A 88 5.14 10.54 -17.29
C CYS A 88 5.41 12.05 -17.23
N LYS A 89 6.35 12.59 -18.02
CA LYS A 89 6.66 14.02 -18.01
C LYS A 89 5.43 14.87 -18.33
N GLY A 90 5.06 15.79 -17.44
CA GLY A 90 3.89 16.66 -17.58
C GLY A 90 2.57 16.01 -17.17
N SER A 91 2.54 14.73 -16.85
CA SER A 91 1.32 14.06 -16.33
C SER A 91 1.01 14.52 -14.91
N LYS A 92 -0.28 14.43 -14.50
CA LYS A 92 -0.75 14.99 -13.24
C LYS A 92 -1.69 14.05 -12.48
N VAL A 93 -1.58 14.10 -11.15
CA VAL A 93 -2.60 13.59 -10.22
C VAL A 93 -3.36 14.82 -9.68
N GLY A 94 -4.54 15.10 -10.22
CA GLY A 94 -5.16 16.41 -10.00
C GLY A 94 -4.24 17.53 -10.50
N ASP A 95 -3.87 18.48 -9.62
CA ASP A 95 -2.94 19.56 -9.96
C ASP A 95 -1.47 19.26 -9.61
N LEU A 96 -1.20 18.09 -9.06
CA LEU A 96 0.15 17.65 -8.70
C LEU A 96 0.84 17.05 -9.94
N GLU A 97 1.76 17.80 -10.53
CA GLU A 97 2.51 17.35 -11.70
C GLU A 97 3.61 16.35 -11.29
N TYR A 98 3.73 15.25 -12.03
CA TYR A 98 4.84 14.31 -11.89
C TYR A 98 6.18 15.02 -12.01
N LYS A 99 7.09 14.73 -11.09
CA LYS A 99 8.41 15.36 -11.04
C LYS A 99 9.52 14.41 -11.42
N TRP A 100 9.66 13.30 -10.70
CA TRP A 100 10.69 12.28 -10.88
C TRP A 100 10.38 11.08 -9.96
N PHE A 101 11.10 9.98 -10.17
CA PHE A 101 11.05 8.84 -9.27
C PHE A 101 12.43 8.43 -8.81
N GLU A 102 12.51 7.72 -7.70
CA GLU A 102 13.74 7.18 -7.13
C GLU A 102 13.51 5.75 -6.64
N SER A 103 14.53 4.91 -6.78
CA SER A 103 14.58 3.64 -6.08
C SER A 103 14.80 3.89 -4.60
N VAL A 104 14.01 3.27 -3.77
CA VAL A 104 14.15 3.33 -2.31
C VAL A 104 14.71 1.99 -1.85
N PRO A 105 15.58 1.97 -0.81
CA PRO A 105 16.04 0.71 -0.25
C PRO A 105 14.89 -0.24 0.06
N ASP A 106 15.12 -1.52 -0.18
CA ASP A 106 14.19 -2.57 0.19
C ASP A 106 14.02 -2.61 1.72
N PHE A 107 12.99 -3.31 2.16
CA PHE A 107 12.77 -3.47 3.59
C PHE A 107 13.98 -4.14 4.25
N HIS A 108 14.46 -3.55 5.34
CA HIS A 108 15.44 -4.21 6.19
C HIS A 108 14.73 -5.27 7.02
N ILE A 109 14.96 -6.53 6.67
CA ILE A 109 14.30 -7.67 7.32
C ILE A 109 15.25 -8.25 8.37
N HIS A 110 14.85 -8.20 9.62
CA HIS A 110 15.60 -8.77 10.74
C HIS A 110 15.54 -10.30 10.75
N SER A 111 16.45 -10.94 11.48
CA SER A 111 16.49 -12.41 11.54
C SER A 111 15.24 -12.99 12.21
N ASP A 112 14.84 -12.43 13.35
CA ASP A 112 13.85 -13.03 14.24
C ASP A 112 12.45 -12.47 14.03
N PHE A 113 12.32 -11.14 14.04
CA PHE A 113 11.05 -10.44 13.86
C PHE A 113 11.24 -9.07 13.24
N ASP A 114 10.17 -8.53 12.68
CA ASP A 114 10.10 -7.15 12.20
C ASP A 114 9.00 -6.38 12.93
N LEU A 115 9.27 -5.11 13.24
CA LEU A 115 8.26 -4.16 13.63
C LEU A 115 7.70 -3.48 12.38
N VAL A 116 6.48 -3.82 12.03
CA VAL A 116 5.82 -3.36 10.79
C VAL A 116 4.75 -2.33 11.14
N ARG A 117 4.88 -1.13 10.58
CA ARG A 117 3.90 -0.07 10.71
C ARG A 117 3.11 0.11 9.43
N THR A 118 1.80 0.25 9.51
CA THR A 118 0.98 0.59 8.36
C THR A 118 1.11 2.07 8.02
N MET A 119 1.52 2.37 6.78
CA MET A 119 1.55 3.72 6.22
C MET A 119 0.15 4.15 5.77
N SER A 120 -0.62 3.21 5.24
CA SER A 120 -2.05 3.39 4.92
C SER A 120 -2.89 2.33 5.63
N PRO A 121 -4.19 2.60 5.88
CA PRO A 121 -5.03 1.67 6.63
C PRO A 121 -5.16 0.31 5.96
N VAL A 122 -5.09 -0.75 6.75
CA VAL A 122 -5.40 -2.12 6.31
C VAL A 122 -6.91 -2.24 6.12
N LEU A 123 -7.33 -2.59 4.92
CA LEU A 123 -8.73 -2.81 4.60
C LEU A 123 -9.04 -4.30 4.68
N MET A 124 -10.04 -4.66 5.48
CA MET A 124 -10.58 -6.02 5.53
C MET A 124 -12.09 -5.98 5.40
N ARG A 125 -12.59 -6.40 4.24
CA ARG A 125 -14.03 -6.48 3.96
C ARG A 125 -14.48 -7.93 4.07
N MET A 126 -15.58 -8.15 4.77
CA MET A 126 -16.20 -9.46 4.97
C MET A 126 -17.15 -9.80 3.82
N LYS A 127 -17.61 -11.06 3.75
CA LYS A 127 -18.53 -11.53 2.70
C LYS A 127 -19.87 -10.79 2.71
N ASP A 128 -20.36 -10.43 3.88
CA ASP A 128 -21.57 -9.63 4.10
C ASP A 128 -21.39 -8.13 3.82
N LYS A 129 -20.23 -7.75 3.26
CA LYS A 129 -19.81 -6.39 2.96
C LYS A 129 -19.48 -5.51 4.17
N SER A 130 -19.57 -6.01 5.41
CA SER A 130 -19.09 -5.31 6.61
C SER A 130 -17.56 -5.17 6.60
N TYR A 131 -17.05 -4.30 7.48
CA TYR A 131 -15.60 -4.11 7.65
C TYR A 131 -15.16 -4.70 8.99
N MET A 132 -14.15 -5.55 8.95
CA MET A 132 -13.44 -5.99 10.14
C MET A 132 -12.32 -5.00 10.46
N THR A 133 -12.24 -4.57 11.69
CA THR A 133 -11.30 -3.55 12.16
C THR A 133 -10.54 -4.02 13.40
N VAL A 134 -9.57 -3.24 13.85
CA VAL A 134 -8.83 -3.52 15.10
C VAL A 134 -9.69 -3.60 16.35
N LYS A 135 -10.97 -3.23 16.29
CA LYS A 135 -11.93 -3.40 17.39
C LYS A 135 -12.49 -4.81 17.49
N ASP A 136 -12.29 -5.61 16.45
CA ASP A 136 -12.76 -6.98 16.38
C ASP A 136 -11.66 -7.90 16.92
N GLU A 137 -11.97 -8.73 17.91
CA GLU A 137 -11.00 -9.64 18.55
C GLU A 137 -10.29 -10.55 17.54
N LYS A 138 -10.97 -10.96 16.48
CA LYS A 138 -10.43 -11.84 15.42
C LYS A 138 -9.66 -11.11 14.32
N PHE A 139 -9.43 -9.79 14.47
CA PHE A 139 -8.80 -8.99 13.41
C PHE A 139 -7.43 -9.53 12.99
N ILE A 140 -6.56 -9.83 13.94
CA ILE A 140 -5.19 -10.33 13.65
C ILE A 140 -5.23 -11.72 13.03
N ASP A 141 -6.06 -12.62 13.55
CA ASP A 141 -6.17 -14.00 13.03
C ASP A 141 -6.66 -13.99 11.58
N GLU A 142 -7.67 -13.17 11.27
CA GLU A 142 -8.19 -13.07 9.91
C GLU A 142 -7.18 -12.36 8.99
N LEU A 143 -6.47 -11.33 9.47
CA LEU A 143 -5.41 -10.68 8.70
C LEU A 143 -4.29 -11.66 8.36
N LEU A 144 -3.84 -12.46 9.33
CA LEU A 144 -2.83 -13.50 9.15
C LEU A 144 -3.31 -14.56 8.15
N SER A 145 -4.53 -15.05 8.33
CA SER A 145 -5.14 -16.05 7.43
C SER A 145 -5.20 -15.55 5.98
N ARG A 146 -5.66 -14.32 5.78
CA ARG A 146 -5.71 -13.70 4.43
C ARG A 146 -4.31 -13.48 3.85
N SER A 147 -3.36 -13.06 4.68
CA SER A 147 -1.97 -12.87 4.26
C SER A 147 -1.36 -14.19 3.79
N LYS A 148 -1.55 -15.29 4.53
CA LYS A 148 -1.09 -16.63 4.13
C LYS A 148 -1.71 -17.07 2.80
N ARG A 149 -3.03 -16.95 2.66
CA ARG A 149 -3.72 -17.26 1.39
C ARG A 149 -3.21 -16.44 0.21
N LYS A 150 -2.93 -15.15 0.45
CA LYS A 150 -2.39 -14.24 -0.54
C LYS A 150 -1.01 -14.68 -1.01
N LEU A 151 -0.14 -15.05 -0.09
CA LEU A 151 1.23 -15.51 -0.34
C LEU A 151 1.28 -16.86 -1.09
N ILE A 152 0.43 -17.82 -0.71
CA ILE A 152 0.29 -19.09 -1.43
C ILE A 152 -0.19 -18.84 -2.87
N LYS A 153 -1.15 -17.94 -3.06
CA LYS A 153 -1.68 -17.61 -4.39
C LYS A 153 -0.63 -17.03 -5.34
N VAL A 154 0.40 -16.36 -4.84
CA VAL A 154 1.53 -15.88 -5.65
C VAL A 154 2.67 -16.89 -5.77
N GLY A 155 2.45 -18.14 -5.35
CA GLY A 155 3.35 -19.26 -5.60
C GLY A 155 4.40 -19.51 -4.51
N LEU A 156 4.29 -18.88 -3.33
CA LEU A 156 5.21 -19.19 -2.23
C LEU A 156 4.93 -20.59 -1.66
N ASN A 157 6.02 -21.25 -1.24
CA ASN A 157 5.94 -22.57 -0.62
C ASN A 157 5.09 -22.52 0.67
N GLU A 158 4.06 -23.37 0.76
CA GLU A 158 3.10 -23.39 1.85
C GLU A 158 3.76 -23.64 3.22
N ASN A 159 4.77 -24.54 3.28
CA ASN A 159 5.47 -24.81 4.55
C ASN A 159 6.18 -23.56 5.08
N LYS A 160 6.79 -22.75 4.18
CA LYS A 160 7.40 -21.48 4.55
C LYS A 160 6.35 -20.45 4.93
N VAL A 161 5.25 -20.37 4.19
CA VAL A 161 4.14 -19.44 4.50
C VAL A 161 3.52 -19.78 5.86
N ASN A 162 3.45 -21.05 6.25
CA ASN A 162 2.91 -21.48 7.53
C ASN A 162 3.74 -21.01 8.74
N THR A 163 5.04 -20.68 8.55
CA THR A 163 5.87 -20.09 9.61
C THR A 163 5.48 -18.64 9.95
N LEU A 164 4.75 -17.97 9.04
CA LEU A 164 4.33 -16.58 9.25
C LEU A 164 3.41 -16.47 10.46
N ASN A 165 3.74 -15.54 11.35
CA ASN A 165 2.90 -15.17 12.48
C ASN A 165 2.85 -13.65 12.65
N MET A 166 1.78 -13.15 13.26
CA MET A 166 1.54 -11.72 13.50
C MET A 166 0.93 -11.52 14.88
N SER A 167 1.37 -10.48 15.55
CA SER A 167 0.72 -9.97 16.77
C SER A 167 0.69 -8.45 16.76
N MET A 168 -0.25 -7.83 17.46
CA MET A 168 -0.26 -6.37 17.60
C MET A 168 0.85 -5.91 18.53
N PHE A 169 1.56 -4.89 18.10
CA PHE A 169 2.48 -4.13 18.93
C PHE A 169 1.80 -2.83 19.35
N HIS A 170 1.72 -2.57 20.65
CA HIS A 170 0.99 -1.41 21.20
C HIS A 170 -0.47 -1.30 20.69
N PRO A 171 -1.35 -2.25 21.01
CA PRO A 171 -2.73 -2.27 20.55
C PRO A 171 -3.53 -1.00 20.92
N GLU A 172 -3.15 -0.32 22.00
CA GLU A 172 -3.73 0.96 22.44
C GLU A 172 -3.50 2.10 21.43
N ASN A 173 -2.48 2.00 20.59
CA ASN A 173 -2.17 2.97 19.52
C ASN A 173 -2.84 2.63 18.19
N ALA A 174 -3.52 1.48 18.10
CA ALA A 174 -4.24 1.10 16.90
C ALA A 174 -5.50 1.98 16.72
N SER A 175 -5.82 2.29 15.49
CA SER A 175 -6.94 3.19 15.20
C SER A 175 -7.70 2.77 13.94
N THR A 176 -9.00 3.08 13.94
CA THR A 176 -9.86 2.90 12.79
C THR A 176 -9.89 4.21 11.99
N VAL A 177 -9.74 4.11 10.68
CA VAL A 177 -9.72 5.26 9.77
C VAL A 177 -10.72 5.05 8.64
N ASN A 178 -11.54 6.07 8.38
CA ASN A 178 -12.41 6.10 7.21
C ASN A 178 -11.67 6.78 6.05
N MET A 179 -11.55 6.06 4.92
CA MET A 179 -10.98 6.58 3.68
C MET A 179 -11.99 6.43 2.55
N GLN A 180 -12.20 7.49 1.80
CA GLN A 180 -13.07 7.42 0.63
C GLN A 180 -12.30 6.91 -0.60
N TYR A 181 -12.90 5.96 -1.31
CA TYR A 181 -12.44 5.54 -2.62
C TYR A 181 -13.64 5.55 -3.58
N ASN A 182 -13.57 6.34 -4.63
CA ASN A 182 -14.65 6.52 -5.60
C ASN A 182 -16.01 6.93 -4.95
N GLY A 183 -15.96 7.84 -3.98
CA GLY A 183 -17.15 8.28 -3.23
C GLY A 183 -17.68 7.28 -2.20
N ILE A 184 -17.13 6.07 -2.15
CA ILE A 184 -17.54 5.03 -1.22
C ILE A 184 -16.65 5.08 0.02
N PRO A 185 -17.22 5.21 1.23
CA PRO A 185 -16.43 5.12 2.47
C PRO A 185 -15.91 3.70 2.68
N ASN A 186 -14.64 3.59 3.01
CA ASN A 186 -13.98 2.34 3.35
C ASN A 186 -13.34 2.48 4.74
N ILE A 187 -13.72 1.60 5.64
CA ILE A 187 -13.22 1.60 7.01
C ILE A 187 -12.05 0.63 7.11
N GLY A 188 -10.88 1.14 7.41
CA GLY A 188 -9.66 0.36 7.60
C GLY A 188 -8.99 0.64 8.93
N SER A 189 -7.94 -0.10 9.23
CA SER A 189 -7.22 -0.03 10.50
C SER A 189 -5.76 0.37 10.31
N LYS A 190 -5.28 1.32 11.10
CA LYS A 190 -3.85 1.60 11.26
C LYS A 190 -3.33 0.83 12.46
N VAL A 191 -2.30 0.04 12.23
CA VAL A 191 -1.71 -0.85 13.23
C VAL A 191 -0.19 -0.84 13.16
N MET A 192 0.42 -1.23 14.25
CA MET A 192 1.81 -1.67 14.32
C MET A 192 1.81 -3.15 14.72
N LEU A 193 2.59 -3.95 14.00
CA LEU A 193 2.63 -5.40 14.15
C LEU A 193 4.04 -5.87 14.43
N VAL A 194 4.16 -6.90 15.26
CA VAL A 194 5.31 -7.79 15.29
C VAL A 194 5.04 -8.91 14.30
N VAL A 195 5.92 -9.10 13.33
CA VAL A 195 5.78 -10.12 12.29
C VAL A 195 7.00 -11.03 12.33
N THR A 196 6.77 -12.35 12.42
CA THR A 196 7.80 -13.39 12.45
C THR A 196 7.59 -14.40 11.32
N GLY A 197 8.58 -15.25 11.05
CA GLY A 197 8.54 -16.30 10.05
C GLY A 197 9.66 -16.19 9.01
N ASP A 198 9.58 -17.01 7.95
CA ASP A 198 10.59 -17.04 6.88
C ASP A 198 10.82 -15.64 6.29
N LYS A 199 12.09 -15.26 6.14
CA LYS A 199 12.50 -13.92 5.66
C LYS A 199 11.86 -13.56 4.32
N HIS A 200 11.92 -14.46 3.36
CA HIS A 200 11.39 -14.23 2.02
C HIS A 200 9.86 -14.10 2.00
N VAL A 201 9.18 -14.84 2.89
CA VAL A 201 7.73 -14.72 3.09
C VAL A 201 7.36 -13.33 3.60
N ARG A 202 8.11 -12.79 4.58
CA ARG A 202 7.91 -11.45 5.13
C ARG A 202 8.18 -10.35 4.09
N GLU A 203 9.29 -10.44 3.35
CA GLU A 203 9.63 -9.51 2.27
C GLU A 203 8.52 -9.45 1.20
N THR A 204 8.04 -10.61 0.78
CA THR A 204 6.97 -10.70 -0.22
C THR A 204 5.68 -10.08 0.32
N LEU A 205 5.32 -10.39 1.56
CA LEU A 205 4.14 -9.82 2.21
C LEU A 205 4.19 -8.29 2.25
N TYR A 206 5.31 -7.71 2.67
CA TYR A 206 5.45 -6.25 2.78
C TYR A 206 5.41 -5.56 1.42
N SER A 207 5.98 -6.22 0.42
CA SER A 207 5.94 -5.72 -0.96
C SER A 207 4.55 -5.74 -1.56
N MET A 208 3.72 -6.71 -1.18
CA MET A 208 2.33 -6.80 -1.63
C MET A 208 1.36 -6.00 -0.76
N GLY A 209 1.79 -5.56 0.43
CA GLY A 209 0.96 -4.88 1.42
C GLY A 209 -0.01 -5.81 2.15
N LEU A 210 -0.60 -5.30 3.22
CA LEU A 210 -1.50 -6.01 4.13
C LEU A 210 -2.98 -5.82 3.76
N GLY A 211 -3.77 -6.88 3.93
CA GLY A 211 -5.22 -6.83 3.70
C GLY A 211 -5.61 -6.79 2.22
N MET A 212 -6.70 -6.09 1.93
CA MET A 212 -7.32 -6.00 0.60
C MET A 212 -7.02 -4.67 -0.08
N SER A 213 -7.22 -4.63 -1.41
CA SER A 213 -7.13 -3.41 -2.23
C SER A 213 -5.78 -2.67 -2.10
N THR A 214 -4.69 -3.42 -1.96
CA THR A 214 -3.35 -2.84 -1.78
C THR A 214 -2.88 -2.03 -2.99
N GLY A 215 -3.34 -2.35 -4.19
CA GLY A 215 -3.16 -1.54 -5.40
C GLY A 215 -4.02 -0.25 -5.46
N CYS A 216 -4.91 -0.04 -4.48
CA CYS A 216 -5.80 1.12 -4.40
C CYS A 216 -5.44 2.07 -3.23
N GLY A 217 -4.25 1.96 -2.67
CA GLY A 217 -3.80 2.85 -1.61
C GLY A 217 -4.08 2.35 -0.18
N PHE A 218 -4.42 1.07 -0.01
CA PHE A 218 -4.62 0.46 1.30
C PHE A 218 -3.47 -0.47 1.67
N GLY A 219 -3.23 -0.65 2.96
CA GLY A 219 -2.34 -1.67 3.52
C GLY A 219 -0.86 -1.54 3.15
N THR A 220 -0.41 -0.41 2.66
CA THR A 220 1.02 -0.13 2.46
C THR A 220 1.72 -0.06 3.82
N VAL A 221 2.89 -0.67 3.91
CA VAL A 221 3.65 -0.79 5.16
C VAL A 221 5.06 -0.21 5.07
N THR A 222 5.63 0.04 6.24
CA THR A 222 7.07 0.24 6.44
C THR A 222 7.55 -0.67 7.56
N VAL A 223 8.80 -1.08 7.50
CA VAL A 223 9.50 -1.79 8.57
C VAL A 223 10.31 -0.76 9.32
N ASN A 224 10.17 -0.73 10.65
CA ASN A 224 10.98 0.14 11.50
C ASN A 224 12.35 -0.51 11.70
N GLU A 225 13.37 0.30 11.64
CA GLU A 225 14.75 -0.06 12.03
C GLU A 225 14.87 -0.18 13.56
#